data_3ea6c59795a12ff3a2bbdd683dd1950d
#
_entry.id   3ea6c59795a12ff3a2bbdd683dd1950d
#
_cell.length_a   1.000
_cell.length_b   1.000
_cell.length_c   1.000
_cell.angle_alpha   90.00
_cell.angle_beta   90.00
_cell.angle_gamma   90.00
#
_symmetry.space_group_name_H-M   'P 1'
#
loop_
_entity.id
_entity.type
_entity.pdbx_description
1 polymer ?
#
loop_
_entity_poly.entity_id
_entity_poly.type
_entity_poly.pdbx_seq_one_letter_code
_entity_poly.pdbx_strand_id
1 'polypeptide(L)' 'PVDIKEAMKWAIRYKAFGLILLHNHPSGYPEPSKEDIEMTRSFAKAAKLLDMEVLDHVIIGDGIYVSLHERGVI' A
#
# COMPACT_ATOMS: atom_id res chain seq x y z
N PRO A 1 0.98 4.99 10.18
CA PRO A 1 1.04 5.27 8.73
C PRO A 1 2.18 4.53 8.06
N VAL A 2 1.98 4.24 6.78
CA VAL A 2 3.01 3.57 5.98
C VAL A 2 4.11 4.56 5.64
N ASP A 3 5.37 4.16 5.86
CA ASP A 3 6.51 4.97 5.47
C ASP A 3 6.89 4.62 4.03
N ILE A 4 6.56 5.53 3.13
CA ILE A 4 6.79 5.35 1.68
C ILE A 4 8.28 5.19 1.37
N LYS A 5 9.13 6.01 1.97
CA LYS A 5 10.57 5.94 1.73
C LYS A 5 11.14 4.61 2.16
N GLU A 6 10.74 4.12 3.31
CA GLU A 6 11.22 2.83 3.83
C GLU A 6 10.76 1.68 2.95
N ALA A 7 9.49 1.67 2.56
CA ALA A 7 8.97 0.64 1.68
C ALA A 7 9.68 0.65 0.33
N MET A 8 9.88 1.82 -0.25
CA MET A 8 10.53 1.97 -1.55
C MET A 8 11.99 1.53 -1.48
N LYS A 9 12.68 1.87 -0.41
CA LYS A 9 14.09 1.46 -0.19
C LYS A 9 14.22 -0.05 -0.26
N TRP A 10 13.35 -0.78 0.44
CA TRP A 10 13.41 -2.24 0.44
C TRP A 10 13.02 -2.83 -0.90
N ALA A 11 12.01 -2.25 -1.56
CA ALA A 11 11.59 -2.69 -2.88
C ALA A 11 12.74 -2.58 -3.89
N ILE A 12 13.44 -1.46 -3.90
CA ILE A 12 14.59 -1.24 -4.77
C ILE A 12 15.72 -2.19 -4.44
N ARG A 13 16.03 -2.34 -3.16
CA ARG A 13 17.13 -3.20 -2.69
C ARG A 13 16.93 -4.65 -3.13
N TYR A 14 15.71 -5.15 -3.05
CA TYR A 14 15.39 -6.51 -3.44
C TYR A 14 15.00 -6.65 -4.91
N LYS A 15 15.06 -5.57 -5.68
CA LYS A 15 14.71 -5.57 -7.11
C LYS A 15 13.32 -6.15 -7.36
N ALA A 16 12.37 -5.72 -6.54
CA ALA A 16 11.00 -6.22 -6.62
C ALA A 16 10.34 -5.81 -7.93
N PHE A 17 9.54 -6.70 -8.51
CA PHE A 17 8.67 -6.36 -9.64
C PHE A 17 7.28 -5.99 -9.16
N GLY A 18 6.81 -6.66 -8.12
CA GLY A 18 5.50 -6.42 -7.55
C GLY A 18 5.56 -6.24 -6.06
N LEU A 19 4.68 -5.39 -5.53
CA LEU A 19 4.64 -5.04 -4.12
C LEU A 19 3.22 -5.19 -3.60
N ILE A 20 3.11 -5.69 -2.38
CA ILE A 20 1.87 -5.66 -1.62
C ILE A 20 2.17 -4.92 -0.32
N LEU A 21 1.45 -3.83 -0.09
CA LEU A 21 1.58 -3.07 1.15
C LEU A 21 0.60 -3.62 2.18
N LEU A 22 1.08 -3.77 3.40
CA LEU A 22 0.25 -4.17 4.54
C LEU A 22 0.26 -3.05 5.57
N HIS A 23 -0.91 -2.71 6.05
CA HIS A 23 -1.09 -1.59 6.96
C HIS A 23 -2.09 -2.00 8.04
N ASN A 24 -1.68 -1.92 9.29
CA ASN A 24 -2.54 -2.25 10.41
C ASN A 24 -3.12 -0.97 11.03
N HIS A 25 -4.47 -0.91 11.14
CA HIS A 25 -5.14 0.20 11.82
C HIS A 25 -5.32 -0.14 13.30
N PRO A 26 -4.63 0.55 14.21
CA PRO A 26 -4.71 0.25 15.63
C PRO A 26 -6.11 0.34 16.23
N SER A 27 -6.99 1.13 15.61
CA SER A 27 -8.37 1.25 16.04
C SER A 27 -9.18 -0.05 15.85
N GLY A 28 -8.67 -0.97 15.04
CA GLY A 28 -9.40 -2.18 14.66
C GLY A 28 -10.34 -1.96 13.48
N TYR A 29 -10.44 -0.74 12.97
CA TYR A 29 -11.34 -0.40 11.88
C TYR A 29 -10.53 -0.26 10.58
N PRO A 30 -10.70 -1.16 9.61
CA PRO A 30 -9.81 -1.23 8.45
C PRO A 30 -10.17 -0.26 7.31
N GLU A 31 -11.22 0.53 7.47
CA GLU A 31 -11.63 1.43 6.40
C GLU A 31 -10.53 2.44 6.08
N PRO A 32 -10.13 2.58 4.80
CA PRO A 32 -9.05 3.49 4.44
C PRO A 32 -9.46 4.95 4.63
N SER A 33 -8.54 5.76 5.12
CA SER A 33 -8.71 7.19 5.18
C SER A 33 -8.47 7.79 3.79
N LYS A 34 -8.85 9.05 3.61
CA LYS A 34 -8.55 9.76 2.37
C LYS A 34 -7.03 9.84 2.15
N GLU A 35 -6.27 10.06 3.21
CA GLU A 35 -4.82 10.11 3.15
C GLU A 35 -4.22 8.75 2.77
N ASP A 36 -4.79 7.66 3.25
CA ASP A 36 -4.37 6.31 2.86
C ASP A 36 -4.51 6.12 1.36
N ILE A 37 -5.64 6.53 0.81
CA ILE A 37 -5.93 6.39 -0.62
C ILE A 37 -4.98 7.25 -1.46
N GLU A 38 -4.80 8.51 -1.08
CA GLU A 38 -3.91 9.43 -1.80
C GLU A 38 -2.46 8.96 -1.76
N MET A 39 -2.00 8.51 -0.60
CA MET A 39 -0.66 7.98 -0.43
C MET A 39 -0.45 6.73 -1.30
N THR A 40 -1.43 5.83 -1.30
CA THR A 40 -1.35 4.60 -2.09
C THR A 40 -1.25 4.90 -3.57
N ARG A 41 -2.04 5.84 -4.07
CA ARG A 41 -1.99 6.25 -5.49
C ARG A 41 -0.65 6.87 -5.84
N SER A 42 -0.11 7.71 -4.97
CA SER A 42 1.21 8.34 -5.18
C SER A 42 2.32 7.30 -5.18
N PHE A 43 2.25 6.35 -4.25
CA PHE A 43 3.21 5.26 -4.18
C PHE A 43 3.16 4.41 -5.44
N ALA A 44 1.96 4.07 -5.92
CA ALA A 44 1.79 3.28 -7.12
C ALA A 44 2.40 3.96 -8.35
N LYS A 45 2.21 5.28 -8.46
CA LYS A 45 2.84 6.05 -9.55
C LYS A 45 4.35 6.03 -9.48
N ALA A 46 4.91 6.24 -8.29
CA ALA A 46 6.36 6.23 -8.10
C ALA A 46 6.94 4.85 -8.40
N ALA A 47 6.28 3.79 -7.95
CA ALA A 47 6.72 2.43 -8.21
C ALA A 47 6.76 2.14 -9.72
N LYS A 48 5.76 2.59 -10.45
CA LYS A 48 5.69 2.38 -11.90
C LYS A 48 6.84 3.04 -12.64
N LEU A 49 7.27 4.21 -12.19
CA LEU A 49 8.43 4.90 -12.76
C LEU A 49 9.72 4.09 -12.57
N LEU A 50 9.76 3.21 -11.60
CA LEU A 50 10.91 2.37 -11.30
C LEU A 50 10.71 0.92 -11.76
N ASP A 51 9.78 0.70 -12.69
CA ASP A 51 9.42 -0.62 -13.22
C ASP A 51 8.96 -1.61 -12.15
N MET A 52 8.26 -1.08 -11.12
CA MET A 52 7.62 -1.88 -10.11
C MET A 52 6.12 -1.65 -10.15
N GLU A 53 5.34 -2.62 -9.69
CA GLU A 53 3.88 -2.51 -9.65
C GLU A 53 3.37 -2.75 -8.23
N VAL A 54 2.54 -1.84 -7.74
CA VAL A 54 1.82 -2.07 -6.48
C VAL A 54 0.59 -2.91 -6.80
N LEU A 55 0.64 -4.17 -6.41
CA LEU A 55 -0.42 -5.14 -6.70
C LEU A 55 -1.62 -4.94 -5.78
N ASP A 56 -1.37 -4.58 -4.54
CA ASP A 56 -2.43 -4.30 -3.57
C ASP A 56 -1.88 -3.50 -2.40
N HIS A 57 -2.80 -2.90 -1.67
CA HIS A 57 -2.56 -2.35 -0.35
C HIS A 57 -3.69 -2.86 0.54
N VAL A 58 -3.34 -3.71 1.50
CA VAL A 58 -4.29 -4.35 2.38
C VAL A 58 -4.23 -3.69 3.75
N ILE A 59 -5.36 -3.18 4.21
CA ILE A 59 -5.49 -2.57 5.53
C ILE A 59 -6.16 -3.59 6.43
N ILE A 60 -5.53 -3.88 7.56
CA ILE A 60 -6.01 -4.89 8.50
C ILE A 60 -6.56 -4.20 9.73
N GLY A 61 -7.75 -4.59 10.12
CA GLY A 61 -8.35 -4.19 11.37
C GLY A 61 -8.49 -5.39 12.31
N ASP A 62 -9.49 -5.35 13.16
CA ASP A 62 -9.74 -6.40 14.13
C ASP A 62 -10.45 -7.59 13.47
N GLY A 63 -9.65 -8.55 12.99
CA GLY A 63 -10.15 -9.75 12.35
C GLY A 63 -10.75 -9.55 10.96
N ILE A 64 -10.65 -8.34 10.41
CA ILE A 64 -11.17 -8.02 9.08
C ILE A 64 -10.10 -7.23 8.28
N TYR A 65 -10.30 -7.17 6.97
CA TYR A 65 -9.35 -6.45 6.11
C TYR A 65 -10.07 -5.74 4.97
N VAL A 66 -9.41 -4.74 4.40
CA VAL A 66 -9.86 -4.06 3.19
C VAL A 66 -8.72 -4.09 2.18
N SER A 67 -9.01 -4.54 0.96
CA SER A 67 -8.09 -4.51 -0.16
C SER A 67 -8.39 -3.29 -1.02
N LEU A 68 -7.40 -2.42 -1.21
CA LEU A 68 -7.58 -1.25 -2.05
C LEU A 68 -7.66 -1.62 -3.53
N HIS A 69 -7.06 -2.74 -3.92
CA HIS A 69 -7.21 -3.25 -5.27
C HIS A 69 -8.66 -3.69 -5.53
N GLU A 70 -9.25 -4.45 -4.61
CA GLU A 70 -10.67 -4.85 -4.72
C GLU A 70 -11.61 -3.66 -4.74
N ARG A 71 -11.24 -2.57 -4.05
CA ARG A 71 -12.01 -1.33 -4.03
C ARG A 71 -11.84 -0.47 -5.27
N GLY A 72 -10.96 -0.86 -6.19
CA GLY A 72 -10.70 -0.11 -7.41
C GLY A 72 -9.83 1.13 -7.23
N VAL A 73 -9.12 1.24 -6.12
CA VAL A 73 -8.20 2.36 -5.87
C VAL A 73 -6.93 2.22 -6.69
N ILE A 74 -6.47 0.99 -6.81
CA ILE A 74 -5.29 0.65 -7.63
C ILE A 74 -5.55 -0.58 -8.46
#